data_22e5d24e83ef3d976600182288def32e
#
_entry.id   22e5d24e83ef3d976600182288def32e
#
_cell.length_a   1.000
_cell.length_b   1.000
_cell.length_c   1.000
_cell.angle_alpha   90.00
_cell.angle_beta   90.00
_cell.angle_gamma   90.00
#
_symmetry.space_group_name_H-M   'P 1'
#
loop_
_entity.id
_entity.type
_entity.pdbx_description
1 polymer ?
#
loop_
_entity_poly.entity_id
_entity_poly.type
_entity_poly.pdbx_seq_one_letter_code
_entity_poly.pdbx_strand_id
1 'polypeptide(L)'
;DYYASRGLGDVYKRQEYIYAKEGETDLIIKNLSPENTFMVYDDSIEENELFAVYYSIRKDDGHDTKIIYVATVVTKNFRYVLDIEDIEGPQALLEEPEPHYMDEVPIVAYQNNKLGIGDYELQIPLIDAYNALMSDRVTDKEQFVDAILALYGFMLGDENGKDADGRTAPQRLKEDRLLEMPADARAEYITRTFDESGVEILKKAIEQEIHKFSHIPCMSDESFGGNVSGVAMEFKLLGMENITKIKTRYYRKGLRKRLRIFANFLSKKGIAVDITGITPTFTRAMPKNLLEISQIVSNLWGKVSRKTLLSQVPFVDDVDNELEAVEKEEQENLEKQQAMFGLGSNTPPGTPSK
;
A
#
# COMPACT_ATOMS: atom_id res chain seq x y z
N ASP A 1 11.92 10.00 -8.12
CA ASP A 1 11.79 8.87 -9.07
C ASP A 1 12.14 7.50 -8.46
N TYR A 2 13.20 7.39 -7.62
CA TYR A 2 13.57 6.11 -6.99
C TYR A 2 12.50 5.58 -6.01
N TYR A 3 11.80 6.45 -5.30
CA TYR A 3 10.71 6.06 -4.38
C TYR A 3 9.39 5.83 -5.12
N ALA A 4 9.14 6.52 -6.22
CA ALA A 4 7.96 6.34 -7.04
C ALA A 4 7.97 4.98 -7.76
N SER A 5 9.11 4.56 -8.32
CA SER A 5 9.25 3.26 -9.00
C SER A 5 9.08 2.06 -8.05
N ARG A 6 9.54 2.14 -6.80
CA ARG A 6 9.30 1.10 -5.80
C ARG A 6 7.85 1.03 -5.35
N GLY A 7 7.19 2.17 -5.16
CA GLY A 7 5.78 2.23 -4.78
C GLY A 7 4.86 1.66 -5.86
N LEU A 8 5.11 1.94 -7.12
CA LEU A 8 4.33 1.45 -8.26
C LEU A 8 4.43 -0.07 -8.44
N GLY A 9 5.63 -0.66 -8.30
CA GLY A 9 5.84 -2.08 -8.44
C GLY A 9 5.09 -2.90 -7.38
N ASP A 10 5.06 -2.43 -6.14
CA ASP A 10 4.41 -3.14 -5.03
C ASP A 10 2.87 -3.01 -5.05
N VAL A 11 2.31 -2.03 -5.75
CA VAL A 11 0.85 -1.78 -5.76
C VAL A 11 0.11 -2.65 -6.77
N TYR A 12 0.68 -2.96 -7.93
CA TYR A 12 -0.03 -3.71 -8.98
C TYR A 12 0.49 -5.14 -9.18
N LYS A 13 1.78 -5.39 -8.94
CA LYS A 13 2.41 -6.71 -9.11
C LYS A 13 3.65 -6.82 -8.25
N ARG A 14 3.76 -7.90 -7.52
CA ARG A 14 4.96 -8.29 -6.79
C ARG A 14 5.47 -9.61 -7.32
N GLN A 15 6.77 -9.76 -7.46
CA GLN A 15 7.39 -10.99 -7.91
C GLN A 15 8.47 -11.44 -6.95
N GLU A 16 8.47 -12.73 -6.66
CA GLU A 16 9.45 -13.37 -5.80
C GLU A 16 10.17 -14.45 -6.59
N TYR A 17 11.49 -14.45 -6.53
CA TYR A 17 12.33 -15.53 -7.04
C TYR A 17 12.74 -16.42 -5.88
N ILE A 18 12.50 -17.72 -6.05
CA ILE A 18 12.84 -18.76 -5.07
C ILE A 18 14.00 -19.54 -5.64
N TYR A 19 15.11 -19.62 -4.92
CA TYR A 19 16.31 -20.34 -5.35
C TYR A 19 17.05 -20.92 -4.16
N ALA A 20 17.89 -21.92 -4.41
CA ALA A 20 18.86 -22.43 -3.47
C ALA A 20 20.26 -22.04 -3.96
N LYS A 21 21.16 -21.68 -3.06
CA LYS A 21 22.56 -21.51 -3.41
C LYS A 21 23.26 -22.85 -3.47
N GLU A 22 24.29 -22.92 -4.29
CA GLU A 22 25.15 -24.10 -4.38
C GLU A 22 25.75 -24.42 -3.00
N GLY A 23 25.63 -25.70 -2.58
CA GLY A 23 26.08 -26.13 -1.26
C GLY A 23 25.19 -25.77 -0.07
N GLU A 24 24.15 -24.96 -0.25
CA GLU A 24 23.17 -24.64 0.80
C GLU A 24 21.93 -25.50 0.66
N THR A 25 21.34 -25.87 1.81
CA THR A 25 20.12 -26.69 1.84
C THR A 25 18.85 -25.87 1.93
N ASP A 26 18.96 -24.58 2.18
CA ASP A 26 17.84 -23.70 2.43
C ASP A 26 17.40 -22.92 1.18
N LEU A 27 16.08 -22.75 1.05
CA LEU A 27 15.51 -21.93 -0.01
C LEU A 27 15.58 -20.45 0.36
N ILE A 28 16.07 -19.65 -0.56
CA ILE A 28 16.14 -18.22 -0.45
C ILE A 28 15.02 -17.60 -1.29
N ILE A 29 14.38 -16.57 -0.75
CA ILE A 29 13.36 -15.79 -1.44
C ILE A 29 13.90 -14.40 -1.66
N LYS A 30 13.93 -13.95 -2.92
CA LYS A 30 14.34 -12.61 -3.30
C LYS A 30 13.20 -11.91 -4.03
N ASN A 31 12.86 -10.69 -3.61
CA ASN A 31 11.93 -9.85 -4.34
C ASN A 31 12.61 -9.34 -5.61
N LEU A 32 11.89 -9.45 -6.73
CA LEU A 32 12.31 -8.93 -8.03
C LEU A 32 11.50 -7.67 -8.37
N SER A 33 12.14 -6.74 -9.06
CA SER A 33 11.43 -5.58 -9.61
C SER A 33 10.48 -6.01 -10.72
N PRO A 34 9.19 -5.67 -10.66
CA PRO A 34 8.25 -5.99 -11.72
C PRO A 34 8.53 -5.28 -13.05
N GLU A 35 9.30 -4.20 -13.04
CA GLU A 35 9.75 -3.50 -14.25
C GLU A 35 10.71 -4.35 -15.07
N ASN A 36 11.52 -5.18 -14.39
CA ASN A 36 12.58 -5.98 -15.01
C ASN A 36 12.25 -7.47 -15.03
N THR A 37 11.01 -7.84 -14.69
CA THR A 37 10.63 -9.25 -14.59
C THR A 37 9.29 -9.49 -15.28
N PHE A 38 9.27 -10.48 -16.16
CA PHE A 38 8.02 -10.90 -16.79
C PHE A 38 7.95 -12.43 -16.89
N MET A 39 6.73 -12.92 -16.99
CA MET A 39 6.45 -14.35 -17.18
C MET A 39 5.82 -14.54 -18.55
N VAL A 40 6.19 -15.64 -19.19
CA VAL A 40 5.65 -16.07 -20.48
C VAL A 40 4.78 -17.29 -20.26
N TYR A 41 3.58 -17.21 -20.81
CA TYR A 41 2.55 -18.25 -20.71
C TYR A 41 2.32 -18.88 -22.09
N ASP A 42 1.77 -20.08 -22.13
CA ASP A 42 1.31 -20.68 -23.35
C ASP A 42 -0.02 -20.07 -23.81
N ASP A 43 -0.40 -20.34 -25.06
CA ASP A 43 -1.65 -19.86 -25.68
C ASP A 43 -2.86 -20.75 -25.31
N SER A 44 -2.72 -21.65 -24.33
CA SER A 44 -3.84 -22.49 -23.88
C SER A 44 -4.79 -21.71 -22.97
N ILE A 45 -6.03 -22.21 -22.85
CA ILE A 45 -7.02 -21.62 -21.92
C ILE A 45 -6.53 -21.66 -20.46
N GLU A 46 -5.62 -22.57 -20.14
CA GLU A 46 -5.05 -22.75 -18.80
C GLU A 46 -3.96 -21.73 -18.49
N GLU A 47 -3.40 -21.05 -19.52
CA GLU A 47 -2.31 -20.08 -19.38
C GLU A 47 -1.14 -20.67 -18.56
N ASN A 48 -0.61 -21.83 -19.01
CA ASN A 48 0.50 -22.49 -18.31
C ASN A 48 1.77 -21.67 -18.42
N GLU A 49 2.52 -21.58 -17.32
CA GLU A 49 3.78 -20.88 -17.27
C GLU A 49 4.87 -21.66 -18.02
N LEU A 50 5.44 -21.06 -19.06
CA LEU A 50 6.53 -21.63 -19.82
C LEU A 50 7.88 -21.31 -19.21
N PHE A 51 8.14 -20.03 -19.00
CA PHE A 51 9.35 -19.52 -18.38
C PHE A 51 9.15 -18.10 -17.85
N ALA A 52 10.08 -17.65 -17.02
CA ALA A 52 10.14 -16.28 -16.55
C ALA A 52 11.50 -15.67 -16.88
N VAL A 53 11.52 -14.38 -17.10
CA VAL A 53 12.73 -13.60 -17.41
C VAL A 53 12.89 -12.50 -16.38
N TYR A 54 14.07 -12.41 -15.80
CA TYR A 54 14.54 -11.25 -15.06
C TYR A 54 15.75 -10.68 -15.77
N TYR A 55 15.75 -9.39 -16.06
CA TYR A 55 16.89 -8.75 -16.69
C TYR A 55 17.47 -7.62 -15.86
N SER A 56 18.75 -7.39 -15.99
CA SER A 56 19.46 -6.26 -15.41
C SER A 56 20.31 -5.58 -16.46
N ILE A 57 20.57 -4.31 -16.25
CA ILE A 57 21.41 -3.51 -17.14
C ILE A 57 22.83 -3.52 -16.57
N ARG A 58 23.79 -3.95 -17.36
CA ARG A 58 25.23 -3.83 -17.09
C ARG A 58 25.80 -2.75 -17.98
N LYS A 59 26.49 -1.78 -17.42
CA LYS A 59 27.30 -0.83 -18.17
C LYS A 59 28.62 -1.47 -18.52
N ASP A 60 29.06 -1.32 -19.76
CA ASP A 60 30.38 -1.75 -20.18
C ASP A 60 31.43 -0.79 -19.60
N ASP A 61 32.38 -1.33 -18.81
CA ASP A 61 33.39 -0.53 -18.11
C ASP A 61 34.38 0.20 -19.05
N GLY A 62 34.28 -0.03 -20.36
CA GLY A 62 35.15 0.58 -21.37
C GLY A 62 34.49 1.66 -22.27
N HIS A 63 33.18 1.65 -22.38
CA HIS A 63 32.42 2.57 -23.26
C HIS A 63 31.12 3.01 -22.62
N ASP A 64 31.02 4.27 -22.27
CA ASP A 64 29.87 4.91 -21.59
C ASP A 64 28.54 4.83 -22.38
N THR A 65 28.55 4.31 -23.61
CA THR A 65 27.43 4.29 -24.53
C THR A 65 26.85 2.90 -24.81
N LYS A 66 27.54 1.81 -24.45
CA LYS A 66 27.04 0.45 -24.72
C LYS A 66 26.26 -0.08 -23.53
N ILE A 67 24.95 -0.27 -23.70
CA ILE A 67 24.07 -0.90 -22.73
C ILE A 67 24.02 -2.40 -23.05
N ILE A 68 24.41 -3.21 -22.09
CA ILE A 68 24.34 -4.67 -22.17
C ILE A 68 23.26 -5.14 -21.20
N TYR A 69 22.33 -5.96 -21.67
CA TYR A 69 21.32 -6.58 -20.83
C TYR A 69 21.76 -7.98 -20.43
N VAL A 70 21.81 -8.24 -19.15
CA VAL A 70 21.99 -9.60 -18.61
C VAL A 70 20.61 -10.13 -18.25
N ALA A 71 20.15 -11.16 -18.96
CA ALA A 71 18.86 -11.79 -18.73
C ALA A 71 19.03 -13.16 -18.07
N THR A 72 18.37 -13.34 -16.93
CA THR A 72 18.20 -14.63 -16.29
C THR A 72 16.85 -15.20 -16.71
N VAL A 73 16.90 -16.27 -17.51
CA VAL A 73 15.70 -16.98 -17.97
C VAL A 73 15.54 -18.24 -17.12
N VAL A 74 14.39 -18.39 -16.49
CA VAL A 74 14.11 -19.53 -15.60
C VAL A 74 12.91 -20.27 -16.13
N THR A 75 13.16 -21.50 -16.55
CA THR A 75 12.16 -22.46 -17.02
C THR A 75 11.66 -23.33 -15.87
N LYS A 76 10.89 -24.35 -16.17
CA LYS A 76 10.44 -25.34 -15.18
C LYS A 76 11.59 -26.10 -14.50
N ASN A 77 12.69 -26.34 -15.22
CA ASN A 77 13.77 -27.22 -14.75
C ASN A 77 15.14 -26.53 -14.66
N PHE A 78 15.38 -25.53 -15.49
CA PHE A 78 16.70 -24.92 -15.66
C PHE A 78 16.69 -23.41 -15.54
N ARG A 79 17.82 -22.88 -15.06
CA ARG A 79 18.17 -21.46 -15.09
C ARG A 79 19.21 -21.24 -16.20
N TYR A 80 19.00 -20.21 -16.99
CA TYR A 80 19.91 -19.74 -18.05
C TYR A 80 20.30 -18.30 -17.74
N VAL A 81 21.55 -17.95 -17.97
CA VAL A 81 22.02 -16.55 -17.89
C VAL A 81 22.52 -16.17 -19.26
N LEU A 82 21.91 -15.19 -19.87
CA LEU A 82 22.15 -14.73 -21.22
C LEU A 82 22.74 -13.33 -21.20
N ASP A 83 23.72 -13.09 -22.04
CA ASP A 83 24.22 -11.75 -22.38
C ASP A 83 23.52 -11.29 -23.66
N ILE A 84 22.83 -10.18 -23.61
CA ILE A 84 22.05 -9.61 -24.71
C ILE A 84 22.70 -8.30 -25.11
N GLU A 85 23.65 -8.39 -26.04
CA GLU A 85 24.28 -7.20 -26.63
C GLU A 85 23.46 -6.60 -27.76
N ASP A 86 22.78 -7.44 -28.53
CA ASP A 86 21.89 -7.08 -29.62
C ASP A 86 20.58 -7.87 -29.51
N ILE A 87 19.45 -7.18 -29.53
CA ILE A 87 18.12 -7.79 -29.36
C ILE A 87 17.78 -8.68 -30.57
N GLU A 88 18.24 -8.33 -31.76
CA GLU A 88 17.98 -9.08 -32.99
C GLU A 88 19.08 -10.10 -33.33
N GLY A 89 20.21 -10.05 -32.62
CA GLY A 89 21.37 -10.91 -32.82
C GLY A 89 21.31 -12.23 -32.06
N PRO A 90 22.27 -13.13 -32.31
CA PRO A 90 22.41 -14.36 -31.55
C PRO A 90 22.77 -14.05 -30.11
N GLN A 91 22.03 -14.66 -29.16
CA GLN A 91 22.27 -14.49 -27.74
C GLN A 91 23.36 -15.43 -27.26
N ALA A 92 24.27 -14.93 -26.43
CA ALA A 92 25.33 -15.71 -25.83
C ALA A 92 24.94 -16.22 -24.42
N LEU A 93 25.20 -17.49 -24.15
CA LEU A 93 25.13 -18.02 -22.80
C LEU A 93 26.35 -17.54 -22.00
N LEU A 94 26.14 -16.90 -20.86
CA LEU A 94 27.21 -16.51 -19.94
C LEU A 94 27.62 -17.66 -19.04
N GLU A 95 26.68 -18.53 -18.70
CA GLU A 95 26.89 -19.68 -17.80
C GLU A 95 26.23 -20.92 -18.40
N GLU A 96 26.74 -22.10 -18.05
CA GLU A 96 26.06 -23.34 -18.40
C GLU A 96 24.72 -23.44 -17.72
N PRO A 97 23.67 -24.01 -18.39
CA PRO A 97 22.35 -24.14 -17.80
C PRO A 97 22.35 -24.92 -16.49
N GLU A 98 21.89 -24.32 -15.41
CA GLU A 98 21.84 -24.92 -14.07
C GLU A 98 20.45 -25.49 -13.75
N PRO A 99 20.36 -26.77 -13.32
CA PRO A 99 19.12 -27.34 -12.85
C PRO A 99 18.78 -26.79 -11.46
N HIS A 100 17.52 -26.36 -11.25
CA HIS A 100 17.09 -25.83 -9.95
C HIS A 100 16.19 -26.76 -9.13
N TYR A 101 15.76 -27.89 -9.67
CA TYR A 101 15.03 -28.98 -9.00
C TYR A 101 13.67 -28.60 -8.37
N MET A 102 13.02 -27.53 -8.80
CA MET A 102 11.76 -27.06 -8.22
C MET A 102 10.53 -27.57 -8.96
N ASP A 103 10.70 -28.19 -10.15
CA ASP A 103 9.65 -28.76 -11.00
C ASP A 103 8.54 -27.76 -11.41
N GLU A 104 8.72 -26.47 -11.15
CA GLU A 104 7.87 -25.33 -11.58
C GLU A 104 8.78 -24.13 -11.87
N VAL A 105 8.27 -23.14 -12.61
CA VAL A 105 8.98 -21.87 -12.78
C VAL A 105 9.08 -21.17 -11.42
N PRO A 106 10.29 -21.01 -10.85
CA PRO A 106 10.47 -20.57 -9.47
C PRO A 106 10.34 -19.06 -9.27
N ILE A 107 9.64 -18.39 -10.17
CA ILE A 107 9.22 -16.99 -10.00
C ILE A 107 7.73 -16.98 -9.71
N VAL A 108 7.36 -16.44 -8.54
CA VAL A 108 5.99 -16.32 -8.10
C VAL A 108 5.51 -14.89 -8.33
N ALA A 109 4.47 -14.73 -9.13
CA ALA A 109 3.82 -13.44 -9.34
C ALA A 109 2.60 -13.29 -8.43
N TYR A 110 2.57 -12.22 -7.65
CA TYR A 110 1.41 -11.79 -6.86
C TYR A 110 0.75 -10.62 -7.58
N GLN A 111 -0.34 -10.89 -8.26
CA GLN A 111 -1.10 -9.88 -9.00
C GLN A 111 -2.10 -9.19 -8.07
N ASN A 112 -2.35 -7.91 -8.31
CA ASN A 112 -3.37 -7.14 -7.62
C ASN A 112 -4.79 -7.51 -8.08
N ASN A 113 -4.95 -7.68 -9.39
CA ASN A 113 -6.22 -8.00 -10.04
C ASN A 113 -5.97 -8.74 -11.37
N LYS A 114 -7.04 -9.04 -12.12
CA LYS A 114 -6.95 -9.73 -13.41
C LYS A 114 -6.15 -8.96 -14.46
N LEU A 115 -6.24 -7.63 -14.45
CA LEU A 115 -5.58 -6.77 -15.43
C LEU A 115 -4.12 -6.46 -15.06
N GLY A 116 -3.70 -6.76 -13.83
CA GLY A 116 -2.36 -6.44 -13.34
C GLY A 116 -2.10 -4.94 -13.21
N ILE A 117 -3.15 -4.15 -12.95
CA ILE A 117 -3.07 -2.70 -12.75
C ILE A 117 -3.13 -2.32 -11.27
N GLY A 118 -2.55 -1.19 -10.90
CA GLY A 118 -2.63 -0.61 -9.57
C GLY A 118 -4.00 -0.01 -9.27
N ASP A 119 -4.30 0.16 -7.99
CA ASP A 119 -5.62 0.66 -7.56
C ASP A 119 -5.88 2.11 -7.97
N TYR A 120 -4.82 2.91 -8.07
CA TYR A 120 -4.91 4.32 -8.42
C TYR A 120 -4.70 4.61 -9.91
N GLU A 121 -4.29 3.63 -10.72
CA GLU A 121 -3.97 3.84 -12.13
C GLU A 121 -5.14 4.42 -12.92
N LEU A 122 -6.35 3.96 -12.64
CA LEU A 122 -7.56 4.48 -13.28
C LEU A 122 -7.90 5.91 -12.82
N GLN A 123 -7.35 6.37 -11.71
CA GLN A 123 -7.53 7.71 -11.15
C GLN A 123 -6.41 8.69 -11.51
N ILE A 124 -5.35 8.25 -12.19
CA ILE A 124 -4.23 9.12 -12.60
C ILE A 124 -4.71 10.42 -13.26
N PRO A 125 -5.64 10.40 -14.23
CA PRO A 125 -6.11 11.64 -14.84
C PRO A 125 -6.76 12.63 -13.86
N LEU A 126 -7.48 12.13 -12.86
CA LEU A 126 -8.08 12.98 -11.81
C LEU A 126 -7.01 13.50 -10.83
N ILE A 127 -6.03 12.66 -10.49
CA ILE A 127 -4.89 13.05 -9.64
C ILE A 127 -4.06 14.12 -10.33
N ASP A 128 -3.81 13.98 -11.63
CA ASP A 128 -3.09 14.99 -12.42
C ASP A 128 -3.87 16.30 -12.51
N ALA A 129 -5.18 16.23 -12.71
CA ALA A 129 -6.04 17.41 -12.70
C ALA A 129 -6.05 18.12 -11.33
N TYR A 130 -6.06 17.35 -10.22
CA TYR A 130 -5.93 17.89 -8.87
C TYR A 130 -4.59 18.58 -8.66
N ASN A 131 -3.50 17.94 -9.07
CA ASN A 131 -2.15 18.50 -8.94
C ASN A 131 -1.98 19.77 -9.78
N ALA A 132 -2.49 19.79 -11.00
CA ALA A 132 -2.48 20.98 -11.86
C ALA A 132 -3.27 22.13 -11.21
N LEU A 133 -4.49 21.86 -10.75
CA LEU A 133 -5.32 22.85 -10.07
C LEU A 133 -4.64 23.45 -8.84
N MET A 134 -3.97 22.62 -8.04
CA MET A 134 -3.25 23.07 -6.85
C MET A 134 -1.99 23.88 -7.22
N SER A 135 -1.26 23.48 -8.26
CA SER A 135 -0.11 24.23 -8.79
C SER A 135 -0.52 25.60 -9.30
N ASP A 136 -1.59 25.66 -10.11
CA ASP A 136 -2.12 26.92 -10.64
C ASP A 136 -2.57 27.84 -9.51
N ARG A 137 -3.24 27.30 -8.49
CA ARG A 137 -3.68 28.06 -7.30
C ARG A 137 -2.50 28.70 -6.55
N VAL A 138 -1.38 27.99 -6.43
CA VAL A 138 -0.17 28.53 -5.78
C VAL A 138 0.44 29.61 -6.65
N THR A 139 0.60 29.36 -7.96
CA THR A 139 1.15 30.31 -8.94
C THR A 139 0.30 31.59 -9.02
N ASP A 140 -1.02 31.45 -9.07
CA ASP A 140 -1.92 32.60 -9.06
C ASP A 140 -1.77 33.43 -7.78
N LYS A 141 -1.60 32.81 -6.61
CA LYS A 141 -1.37 33.54 -5.36
C LYS A 141 -0.01 34.25 -5.34
N GLU A 142 1.04 33.65 -5.93
CA GLU A 142 2.35 34.30 -6.07
C GLU A 142 2.26 35.52 -7.00
N GLN A 143 1.58 35.38 -8.15
CA GLN A 143 1.37 36.49 -9.08
C GLN A 143 0.46 37.59 -8.52
N PHE A 144 -0.39 37.29 -7.54
CA PHE A 144 -1.26 38.26 -6.89
C PHE A 144 -0.49 39.29 -6.07
N VAL A 145 0.75 39.01 -5.72
CA VAL A 145 1.65 39.95 -5.02
C VAL A 145 2.08 41.08 -5.96
N ASP A 146 2.04 40.85 -7.26
CA ASP A 146 2.41 41.85 -8.30
C ASP A 146 1.18 42.64 -8.79
N ALA A 147 0.52 43.32 -7.86
CA ALA A 147 -0.57 44.26 -8.22
C ALA A 147 -0.02 45.38 -9.12
N ILE A 148 -0.61 45.56 -10.30
CA ILE A 148 -0.24 46.63 -11.22
C ILE A 148 -0.87 47.96 -10.70
N LEU A 149 -0.03 48.93 -10.37
CA LEU A 149 -0.49 50.25 -10.08
C LEU A 149 -0.86 50.96 -11.39
N ALA A 150 -2.15 51.19 -11.61
CA ALA A 150 -2.63 51.95 -12.75
C ALA A 150 -2.80 53.41 -12.32
N LEU A 151 -2.23 54.32 -13.15
CA LEU A 151 -2.30 55.76 -12.95
C LEU A 151 -3.11 56.37 -14.08
N TYR A 152 -4.15 57.11 -13.75
CA TYR A 152 -5.03 57.82 -14.69
C TYR A 152 -4.86 59.32 -14.55
N GLY A 153 -4.70 60.01 -15.67
CA GLY A 153 -4.62 61.45 -15.73
C GLY A 153 -3.25 62.06 -15.44
N PHE A 154 -2.25 61.28 -15.12
CA PHE A 154 -0.87 61.76 -15.00
C PHE A 154 0.13 60.62 -15.27
N MET A 155 1.38 60.98 -15.58
CA MET A 155 2.49 60.09 -15.72
C MET A 155 3.38 60.19 -14.48
N LEU A 156 3.84 59.07 -13.94
CA LEU A 156 4.91 59.07 -12.97
C LEU A 156 6.13 59.65 -13.65
N GLY A 157 6.61 60.81 -13.23
CA GLY A 157 7.58 61.65 -13.92
C GLY A 157 8.77 60.86 -14.49
N ASP A 158 9.43 61.50 -15.47
CA ASP A 158 10.55 60.91 -16.20
C ASP A 158 11.62 60.38 -15.26
N GLU A 159 12.27 59.26 -15.64
CA GLU A 159 13.43 58.68 -14.87
C GLU A 159 14.53 59.69 -14.63
N ASN A 160 14.59 60.78 -15.42
CA ASN A 160 15.55 61.87 -15.28
C ASN A 160 15.10 63.03 -14.40
N GLY A 161 13.81 63.08 -14.02
CA GLY A 161 13.27 64.11 -13.12
C GLY A 161 13.58 63.83 -11.66
N LYS A 162 14.73 64.34 -11.19
CA LYS A 162 15.15 64.25 -9.79
C LYS A 162 14.59 65.37 -8.95
N ASP A 163 14.10 65.08 -7.78
CA ASP A 163 13.74 66.08 -6.78
C ASP A 163 14.96 66.71 -6.09
N ALA A 164 14.73 67.57 -5.08
CA ALA A 164 15.79 68.24 -4.30
C ALA A 164 16.72 67.22 -3.58
N ASP A 165 16.25 65.99 -3.33
CA ASP A 165 17.03 64.93 -2.67
C ASP A 165 17.65 63.99 -3.68
N GLY A 166 17.54 64.28 -4.98
CA GLY A 166 18.14 63.52 -6.09
C GLY A 166 17.42 62.20 -6.42
N ARG A 167 16.21 61.98 -5.92
CA ARG A 167 15.42 60.76 -6.12
C ARG A 167 14.37 60.98 -7.22
N THR A 168 14.07 59.95 -7.98
CA THR A 168 13.02 59.98 -9.01
C THR A 168 11.65 59.62 -8.40
N ALA A 169 10.55 60.02 -9.03
CA ALA A 169 9.18 59.70 -8.53
C ALA A 169 8.93 58.16 -8.36
N PRO A 170 9.41 57.28 -9.28
CA PRO A 170 9.37 55.82 -9.04
C PRO A 170 10.16 55.37 -7.80
N GLN A 171 11.32 56.00 -7.52
CA GLN A 171 12.12 55.66 -6.33
C GLN A 171 11.38 56.08 -5.04
N ARG A 172 10.78 57.27 -4.97
CA ARG A 172 9.98 57.71 -3.81
C ARG A 172 8.75 56.81 -3.59
N LEU A 173 8.07 56.40 -4.65
CA LEU A 173 6.96 55.45 -4.54
C LEU A 173 7.39 54.13 -3.94
N LYS A 174 8.57 53.61 -4.34
CA LYS A 174 9.09 52.35 -3.87
C LYS A 174 9.66 52.41 -2.43
N GLU A 175 10.34 53.50 -2.10
CA GLU A 175 11.04 53.64 -0.81
C GLU A 175 10.14 54.23 0.29
N ASP A 176 9.44 55.38 -0.05
CA ASP A 176 8.65 56.10 0.92
C ASP A 176 7.15 55.70 0.89
N ARG A 177 6.75 54.88 -0.10
CA ARG A 177 5.37 54.49 -0.38
C ARG A 177 4.42 55.71 -0.54
N LEU A 178 4.97 56.84 -0.99
CA LEU A 178 4.28 58.10 -1.14
C LEU A 178 4.08 58.37 -2.62
N LEU A 179 2.83 58.68 -3.01
CA LEU A 179 2.44 59.05 -4.37
C LEU A 179 1.71 60.39 -4.33
N GLU A 180 2.35 61.46 -4.81
CA GLU A 180 1.73 62.75 -4.99
C GLU A 180 0.98 62.80 -6.33
N MET A 181 -0.29 63.14 -6.30
CA MET A 181 -1.16 63.15 -7.47
C MET A 181 -1.83 64.50 -7.66
N PRO A 182 -2.02 65.00 -8.90
CA PRO A 182 -2.88 66.13 -9.22
C PRO A 182 -4.33 65.88 -8.76
N ALA A 183 -5.12 66.96 -8.54
CA ALA A 183 -6.48 66.89 -8.03
C ALA A 183 -7.43 66.05 -8.91
N ASP A 184 -7.14 65.96 -10.22
CA ASP A 184 -7.97 65.23 -11.18
C ASP A 184 -7.41 63.83 -11.51
N ALA A 185 -6.34 63.41 -10.84
CA ALA A 185 -5.71 62.13 -11.09
C ALA A 185 -6.26 61.04 -10.17
N ARG A 186 -6.24 59.81 -10.67
CA ARG A 186 -6.68 58.63 -9.92
C ARG A 186 -5.59 57.56 -10.01
N ALA A 187 -5.29 56.93 -8.88
CA ALA A 187 -4.46 55.73 -8.83
C ALA A 187 -5.25 54.58 -8.26
N GLU A 188 -5.19 53.47 -8.90
CA GLU A 188 -5.80 52.23 -8.37
C GLU A 188 -4.90 51.03 -8.68
N TYR A 189 -4.93 50.06 -7.78
CA TYR A 189 -4.30 48.78 -8.06
C TYR A 189 -5.24 47.92 -8.89
N ILE A 190 -4.80 47.55 -10.07
CA ILE A 190 -5.50 46.55 -10.87
C ILE A 190 -5.14 45.20 -10.25
N THR A 191 -6.07 44.67 -9.47
CA THR A 191 -5.97 43.33 -8.92
C THR A 191 -6.90 42.41 -9.68
N ARG A 192 -6.43 41.24 -10.04
CA ARG A 192 -7.28 40.20 -10.60
C ARG A 192 -8.16 39.66 -9.47
N THR A 193 -9.47 39.70 -9.59
CA THR A 193 -10.36 39.04 -8.65
C THR A 193 -10.23 37.51 -8.84
N PHE A 194 -9.70 36.83 -7.84
CA PHE A 194 -9.60 35.39 -7.85
C PHE A 194 -10.86 34.77 -7.25
N ASP A 195 -11.54 33.90 -8.00
CA ASP A 195 -12.68 33.15 -7.50
C ASP A 195 -12.21 31.95 -6.66
N GLU A 196 -11.83 32.22 -5.44
CA GLU A 196 -11.37 31.20 -4.48
C GLU A 196 -12.47 30.18 -4.17
N SER A 197 -13.73 30.59 -4.22
CA SER A 197 -14.88 29.74 -3.95
C SER A 197 -15.08 28.71 -5.07
N GLY A 198 -14.98 29.13 -6.33
CA GLY A 198 -15.08 28.22 -7.48
C GLY A 198 -13.96 27.17 -7.50
N VAL A 199 -12.73 27.62 -7.21
CA VAL A 199 -11.57 26.71 -7.11
C VAL A 199 -11.74 25.70 -5.97
N GLU A 200 -12.22 26.10 -4.81
CA GLU A 200 -12.43 25.20 -3.68
C GLU A 200 -13.56 24.19 -3.96
N ILE A 201 -14.63 24.60 -4.65
CA ILE A 201 -15.70 23.70 -5.08
C ILE A 201 -15.14 22.65 -6.07
N LEU A 202 -14.36 23.08 -7.07
CA LEU A 202 -13.76 22.19 -8.06
C LEU A 202 -12.78 21.21 -7.41
N LYS A 203 -11.91 21.69 -6.51
CA LYS A 203 -11.00 20.88 -5.73
C LYS A 203 -11.73 19.77 -4.98
N LYS A 204 -12.78 20.12 -4.21
CA LYS A 204 -13.59 19.15 -3.47
C LYS A 204 -14.28 18.15 -4.39
N ALA A 205 -14.77 18.60 -5.54
CA ALA A 205 -15.40 17.72 -6.51
C ALA A 205 -14.41 16.68 -7.05
N ILE A 206 -13.20 17.10 -7.45
CA ILE A 206 -12.16 16.18 -7.94
C ILE A 206 -11.75 15.18 -6.82
N GLU A 207 -11.56 15.66 -5.60
CA GLU A 207 -11.22 14.82 -4.46
C GLU A 207 -12.30 13.76 -4.19
N GLN A 208 -13.57 14.16 -4.20
CA GLN A 208 -14.70 13.24 -4.04
C GLN A 208 -14.77 12.20 -5.16
N GLU A 209 -14.53 12.59 -6.41
CA GLU A 209 -14.52 11.65 -7.54
C GLU A 209 -13.35 10.68 -7.47
N ILE A 210 -12.15 11.11 -7.02
CA ILE A 210 -11.02 10.21 -6.77
C ILE A 210 -11.43 9.12 -5.75
N HIS A 211 -12.01 9.50 -4.63
CA HIS A 211 -12.46 8.56 -3.61
C HIS A 211 -13.59 7.63 -4.10
N LYS A 212 -14.52 8.17 -4.85
CA LYS A 212 -15.66 7.43 -5.40
C LYS A 212 -15.22 6.37 -6.42
N PHE A 213 -14.37 6.73 -7.39
CA PHE A 213 -13.91 5.79 -8.41
C PHE A 213 -12.86 4.80 -7.90
N SER A 214 -12.07 5.17 -6.89
CA SER A 214 -11.16 4.23 -6.23
C SER A 214 -11.88 3.25 -5.30
N HIS A 215 -13.16 3.51 -4.97
CA HIS A 215 -13.91 2.81 -3.92
C HIS A 215 -13.25 2.85 -2.53
N ILE A 216 -12.32 3.77 -2.32
CA ILE A 216 -11.66 3.98 -1.03
C ILE A 216 -12.32 5.20 -0.37
N PRO A 217 -12.98 5.03 0.77
CA PRO A 217 -13.64 6.17 1.43
C PRO A 217 -12.61 7.20 1.90
N CYS A 218 -12.99 8.46 1.86
CA CYS A 218 -12.21 9.53 2.49
C CYS A 218 -12.21 9.31 4.01
N MET A 219 -11.05 9.08 4.59
CA MET A 219 -10.87 8.82 6.03
C MET A 219 -10.75 10.11 6.85
N SER A 220 -11.23 11.24 6.30
CA SER A 220 -11.26 12.51 7.02
C SER A 220 -12.24 12.47 8.20
N ASP A 221 -11.98 13.29 9.22
CA ASP A 221 -12.80 13.37 10.43
C ASP A 221 -14.27 13.68 10.14
N GLU A 222 -14.57 14.45 9.10
CA GLU A 222 -15.95 14.77 8.67
C GLU A 222 -16.74 13.51 8.25
N SER A 223 -16.07 12.54 7.64
CA SER A 223 -16.68 11.31 7.13
C SER A 223 -16.76 10.21 8.18
N PHE A 224 -15.83 10.15 9.12
CA PHE A 224 -15.68 9.10 10.13
C PHE A 224 -15.82 9.62 11.57
N GLY A 225 -15.85 10.94 11.79
CA GLY A 225 -16.10 11.57 13.07
C GLY A 225 -17.55 11.39 13.55
N GLY A 226 -17.73 11.34 14.86
CA GLY A 226 -19.04 11.19 15.51
C GLY A 226 -19.40 9.75 15.87
N ASN A 227 -20.58 9.56 16.47
CA ASN A 227 -21.11 8.25 16.90
C ASN A 227 -21.65 7.44 15.70
N VAL A 228 -20.77 7.06 14.77
CA VAL A 228 -21.14 6.18 13.67
C VAL A 228 -21.24 4.75 14.20
N SER A 229 -22.40 4.09 14.04
CA SER A 229 -22.55 2.68 14.44
C SER A 229 -21.60 1.78 13.65
N GLY A 230 -21.16 0.65 14.25
CA GLY A 230 -20.29 -0.34 13.58
C GLY A 230 -20.86 -0.78 12.23
N VAL A 231 -22.16 -0.99 12.13
CA VAL A 231 -22.85 -1.36 10.89
C VAL A 231 -22.73 -0.27 9.82
N ALA A 232 -22.92 1.02 10.18
CA ALA A 232 -22.77 2.11 9.22
C ALA A 232 -21.33 2.24 8.72
N MET A 233 -20.35 1.96 9.59
CA MET A 233 -18.93 1.92 9.22
C MET A 233 -18.65 0.79 8.21
N GLU A 234 -19.20 -0.40 8.44
CA GLU A 234 -19.06 -1.54 7.52
C GLU A 234 -19.63 -1.22 6.13
N PHE A 235 -20.78 -0.55 6.05
CA PHE A 235 -21.34 -0.10 4.78
C PHE A 235 -20.45 0.91 4.05
N LYS A 236 -19.83 1.85 4.75
CA LYS A 236 -18.87 2.80 4.16
C LYS A 236 -17.63 2.11 3.61
N LEU A 237 -17.19 1.04 4.26
CA LEU A 237 -16.01 0.27 3.88
C LEU A 237 -16.29 -0.85 2.86
N LEU A 238 -17.56 -1.09 2.51
CA LEU A 238 -17.97 -2.21 1.65
C LEU A 238 -17.27 -2.21 0.28
N GLY A 239 -17.11 -1.04 -0.35
CA GLY A 239 -16.41 -0.89 -1.63
C GLY A 239 -14.95 -1.35 -1.53
N MET A 240 -14.23 -0.84 -0.53
CA MET A 240 -12.86 -1.19 -0.24
C MET A 240 -12.71 -2.69 0.12
N GLU A 241 -13.64 -3.26 0.88
CA GLU A 241 -13.64 -4.67 1.22
C GLU A 241 -13.82 -5.57 -0.01
N ASN A 242 -14.65 -5.17 -0.98
CA ASN A 242 -14.83 -5.92 -2.22
C ASN A 242 -13.55 -5.96 -3.05
N ILE A 243 -12.84 -4.82 -3.19
CA ILE A 243 -11.53 -4.78 -3.84
C ILE A 243 -10.54 -5.67 -3.10
N THR A 244 -10.50 -5.59 -1.77
CA THR A 244 -9.61 -6.38 -0.92
C THR A 244 -9.88 -7.89 -1.05
N LYS A 245 -11.14 -8.32 -1.21
CA LYS A 245 -11.49 -9.72 -1.50
C LYS A 245 -10.92 -10.20 -2.83
N ILE A 246 -10.95 -9.36 -3.87
CA ILE A 246 -10.35 -9.67 -5.17
C ILE A 246 -8.84 -9.84 -5.02
N LYS A 247 -8.16 -8.87 -4.41
CA LYS A 247 -6.71 -8.94 -4.11
C LYS A 247 -6.33 -10.18 -3.32
N THR A 248 -7.08 -10.49 -2.28
CA THR A 248 -6.86 -11.69 -1.45
C THR A 248 -6.91 -12.96 -2.29
N ARG A 249 -7.82 -13.04 -3.28
CA ARG A 249 -7.93 -14.19 -4.18
C ARG A 249 -6.67 -14.36 -5.04
N TYR A 250 -6.19 -13.28 -5.64
CA TYR A 250 -4.98 -13.31 -6.46
C TYR A 250 -3.74 -13.58 -5.63
N TYR A 251 -3.62 -12.95 -4.47
CA TYR A 251 -2.50 -13.16 -3.56
C TYR A 251 -2.44 -14.62 -3.06
N ARG A 252 -3.60 -15.20 -2.74
CA ARG A 252 -3.70 -16.62 -2.36
C ARG A 252 -3.24 -17.56 -3.49
N LYS A 253 -3.48 -17.21 -4.76
CA LYS A 253 -2.97 -17.97 -5.91
C LYS A 253 -1.45 -18.01 -5.91
N GLY A 254 -0.79 -16.86 -5.69
CA GLY A 254 0.67 -16.78 -5.56
C GLY A 254 1.20 -17.58 -4.38
N LEU A 255 0.60 -17.44 -3.19
CA LEU A 255 0.99 -18.21 -2.00
C LEU A 255 0.90 -19.73 -2.22
N ARG A 256 -0.15 -20.21 -2.88
CA ARG A 256 -0.28 -21.63 -3.22
C ARG A 256 0.84 -22.10 -4.14
N LYS A 257 1.21 -21.30 -5.16
CA LYS A 257 2.37 -21.61 -6.02
C LYS A 257 3.66 -21.68 -5.21
N ARG A 258 3.91 -20.69 -4.35
CA ARG A 258 5.07 -20.67 -3.46
C ARG A 258 5.16 -21.93 -2.60
N LEU A 259 4.05 -22.34 -1.99
CA LEU A 259 4.02 -23.56 -1.20
C LEU A 259 4.27 -24.83 -2.04
N ARG A 260 3.77 -24.89 -3.29
CA ARG A 260 4.07 -26.02 -4.19
C ARG A 260 5.56 -26.10 -4.52
N ILE A 261 6.19 -24.97 -4.85
CA ILE A 261 7.63 -24.91 -5.10
C ILE A 261 8.40 -25.43 -3.88
N PHE A 262 8.02 -25.02 -2.66
CA PHE A 262 8.64 -25.52 -1.43
C PHE A 262 8.43 -27.01 -1.25
N ALA A 263 7.22 -27.51 -1.45
CA ALA A 263 6.91 -28.94 -1.32
C ALA A 263 7.68 -29.77 -2.36
N ASN A 264 7.77 -29.32 -3.61
CA ASN A 264 8.53 -29.97 -4.66
C ASN A 264 10.02 -30.10 -4.28
N PHE A 265 10.61 -29.00 -3.82
CA PHE A 265 12.01 -28.99 -3.40
C PHE A 265 12.26 -29.90 -2.19
N LEU A 266 11.40 -29.87 -1.19
CA LEU A 266 11.49 -30.75 -0.02
C LEU A 266 11.31 -32.22 -0.40
N SER A 267 10.41 -32.51 -1.36
CA SER A 267 10.22 -33.87 -1.89
C SER A 267 11.50 -34.43 -2.52
N LYS A 268 12.29 -33.60 -3.24
CA LYS A 268 13.61 -34.02 -3.77
C LYS A 268 14.62 -34.37 -2.66
N LYS A 269 14.45 -33.81 -1.47
CA LYS A 269 15.22 -34.15 -0.26
C LYS A 269 14.64 -35.34 0.52
N GLY A 270 13.60 -36.00 0.01
CA GLY A 270 12.95 -37.13 0.66
C GLY A 270 11.93 -36.73 1.76
N ILE A 271 11.60 -35.45 1.88
CA ILE A 271 10.63 -34.94 2.85
C ILE A 271 9.31 -34.66 2.13
N ALA A 272 8.31 -35.51 2.33
CA ALA A 272 6.97 -35.30 1.77
C ALA A 272 6.19 -34.34 2.67
N VAL A 273 5.72 -33.23 2.09
CA VAL A 273 4.88 -32.24 2.80
C VAL A 273 3.54 -32.14 2.09
N ASP A 274 2.46 -32.36 2.85
CA ASP A 274 1.11 -32.10 2.34
C ASP A 274 0.75 -30.62 2.54
N ILE A 275 0.63 -29.90 1.43
CA ILE A 275 0.26 -28.48 1.41
C ILE A 275 -1.24 -28.26 1.22
N THR A 276 -2.04 -29.30 0.98
CA THR A 276 -3.48 -29.18 0.64
C THR A 276 -4.28 -28.62 1.82
N GLY A 277 -3.89 -28.94 3.04
CA GLY A 277 -4.51 -28.48 4.28
C GLY A 277 -4.12 -27.04 4.69
N ILE A 278 -3.10 -26.44 4.03
CA ILE A 278 -2.64 -25.10 4.40
C ILE A 278 -3.55 -24.04 3.79
N THR A 279 -4.25 -23.30 4.64
CA THR A 279 -5.13 -22.19 4.23
C THR A 279 -4.61 -20.88 4.76
N PRO A 280 -4.11 -19.97 3.89
CA PRO A 280 -3.69 -18.64 4.32
C PRO A 280 -4.87 -17.82 4.85
N THR A 281 -4.75 -17.31 6.07
CA THR A 281 -5.72 -16.42 6.70
C THR A 281 -5.28 -14.97 6.56
N PHE A 282 -6.18 -14.10 6.13
CA PHE A 282 -5.94 -12.67 5.97
C PHE A 282 -6.80 -11.92 6.99
N THR A 283 -6.15 -11.30 7.95
CA THR A 283 -6.82 -10.50 8.97
C THR A 283 -7.04 -9.08 8.46
N ARG A 284 -8.25 -8.55 8.66
CA ARG A 284 -8.60 -7.17 8.31
C ARG A 284 -8.39 -6.28 9.53
N ALA A 285 -7.55 -5.25 9.37
CA ALA A 285 -7.36 -4.22 10.39
C ALA A 285 -8.51 -3.19 10.33
N MET A 286 -9.76 -3.64 10.49
CA MET A 286 -10.90 -2.73 10.55
C MET A 286 -11.10 -2.24 11.98
N PRO A 287 -11.32 -0.93 12.19
CA PRO A 287 -11.68 -0.43 13.51
C PRO A 287 -13.01 -1.07 13.94
N LYS A 288 -12.99 -1.77 15.05
CA LYS A 288 -14.20 -2.38 15.64
C LYS A 288 -14.60 -1.59 16.87
N ASN A 289 -15.90 -1.35 17.02
CA ASN A 289 -16.43 -0.73 18.22
C ASN A 289 -16.44 -1.74 19.37
N LEU A 290 -15.40 -1.70 20.19
CA LEU A 290 -15.23 -2.64 21.34
C LEU A 290 -16.39 -2.54 22.34
N LEU A 291 -17.01 -1.36 22.49
CA LEU A 291 -18.15 -1.18 23.38
C LEU A 291 -19.37 -1.96 22.86
N GLU A 292 -19.66 -1.84 21.56
CA GLU A 292 -20.77 -2.57 20.93
C GLU A 292 -20.56 -4.09 21.01
N ILE A 293 -19.34 -4.56 20.75
CA ILE A 293 -18.99 -5.98 20.86
C ILE A 293 -19.16 -6.47 22.30
N SER A 294 -18.68 -5.70 23.28
CA SER A 294 -18.83 -6.07 24.69
C SER A 294 -20.30 -6.18 25.12
N GLN A 295 -21.17 -5.27 24.61
CA GLN A 295 -22.60 -5.34 24.85
C GLN A 295 -23.24 -6.56 24.17
N ILE A 296 -22.86 -6.89 22.94
CA ILE A 296 -23.33 -8.09 22.25
C ILE A 296 -22.93 -9.34 23.01
N VAL A 297 -21.68 -9.46 23.41
CA VAL A 297 -21.18 -10.58 24.19
C VAL A 297 -21.94 -10.71 25.52
N SER A 298 -22.13 -9.61 26.24
CA SER A 298 -22.88 -9.58 27.49
C SER A 298 -24.34 -10.00 27.32
N ASN A 299 -25.03 -9.53 26.30
CA ASN A 299 -26.44 -9.82 26.02
C ASN A 299 -26.68 -11.25 25.54
N LEU A 300 -25.69 -11.87 24.89
CA LEU A 300 -25.76 -13.24 24.41
C LEU A 300 -25.13 -14.26 25.35
N TRP A 301 -24.54 -13.82 26.46
CA TRP A 301 -23.95 -14.70 27.46
C TRP A 301 -24.98 -15.69 27.97
N GLY A 302 -24.62 -16.98 27.97
CA GLY A 302 -25.52 -18.07 28.39
C GLY A 302 -26.60 -18.48 27.35
N LYS A 303 -26.74 -17.75 26.24
CA LYS A 303 -27.67 -18.10 25.16
C LYS A 303 -26.98 -18.74 23.96
N VAL A 304 -25.67 -18.50 23.81
CA VAL A 304 -24.82 -19.00 22.72
C VAL A 304 -23.58 -19.65 23.36
N SER A 305 -22.94 -20.58 22.65
CA SER A 305 -21.73 -21.22 23.18
C SER A 305 -20.61 -20.23 23.45
N ARG A 306 -19.80 -20.45 24.49
CA ARG A 306 -18.63 -19.62 24.84
C ARG A 306 -17.67 -19.48 23.63
N LYS A 307 -17.47 -20.58 22.90
CA LYS A 307 -16.61 -20.59 21.68
C LYS A 307 -17.09 -19.59 20.62
N THR A 308 -18.39 -19.55 20.34
CA THR A 308 -18.98 -18.62 19.38
C THR A 308 -18.86 -17.16 19.85
N LEU A 309 -19.03 -16.90 21.15
CA LEU A 309 -18.89 -15.55 21.70
C LEU A 309 -17.46 -15.05 21.65
N LEU A 310 -16.50 -15.88 22.05
CA LEU A 310 -15.08 -15.53 22.03
C LEU A 310 -14.57 -15.30 20.60
N SER A 311 -15.09 -16.01 19.61
CA SER A 311 -14.74 -15.78 18.20
C SER A 311 -15.16 -14.41 17.67
N GLN A 312 -16.07 -13.70 18.35
CA GLN A 312 -16.47 -12.33 17.99
C GLN A 312 -15.59 -11.27 18.67
N VAL A 313 -14.78 -11.65 19.64
CA VAL A 313 -13.92 -10.73 20.41
C VAL A 313 -12.63 -10.48 19.63
N PRO A 314 -12.34 -9.24 19.19
CA PRO A 314 -11.26 -8.95 18.22
C PRO A 314 -9.84 -9.19 18.73
N PHE A 315 -9.65 -9.27 20.05
CA PHE A 315 -8.33 -9.47 20.68
C PHE A 315 -8.11 -10.93 21.14
N VAL A 316 -9.03 -11.84 20.80
CA VAL A 316 -8.87 -13.28 21.01
C VAL A 316 -8.44 -13.90 19.68
N ASP A 317 -7.15 -14.17 19.53
CA ASP A 317 -6.59 -14.73 18.29
C ASP A 317 -6.83 -16.25 18.17
N ASP A 318 -6.74 -16.97 19.29
CA ASP A 318 -6.98 -18.41 19.38
C ASP A 318 -8.04 -18.72 20.44
N VAL A 319 -9.23 -19.03 19.94
CA VAL A 319 -10.41 -19.28 20.78
C VAL A 319 -10.29 -20.56 21.59
N ASP A 320 -9.59 -21.57 21.07
CA ASP A 320 -9.47 -22.85 21.74
C ASP A 320 -8.47 -22.74 22.90
N ASN A 321 -7.35 -22.07 22.71
CA ASN A 321 -6.40 -21.76 23.79
C ASN A 321 -7.02 -20.86 24.86
N GLU A 322 -7.84 -19.89 24.49
CA GLU A 322 -8.53 -19.00 25.43
C GLU A 322 -9.56 -19.76 26.29
N LEU A 323 -10.29 -20.69 25.68
CA LEU A 323 -11.22 -21.54 26.40
C LEU A 323 -10.50 -22.43 27.43
N GLU A 324 -9.38 -23.05 27.04
CA GLU A 324 -8.56 -23.85 27.96
C GLU A 324 -8.01 -23.00 29.13
N ALA A 325 -7.58 -21.76 28.84
CA ALA A 325 -7.11 -20.85 29.88
C ALA A 325 -8.21 -20.47 30.87
N VAL A 326 -9.42 -20.15 30.36
CA VAL A 326 -10.58 -19.85 31.23
C VAL A 326 -11.00 -21.04 32.08
N GLU A 327 -11.04 -22.25 31.51
CA GLU A 327 -11.37 -23.47 32.27
C GLU A 327 -10.35 -23.74 33.38
N LYS A 328 -9.07 -23.53 33.10
CA LYS A 328 -8.01 -23.68 34.10
C LYS A 328 -8.14 -22.65 35.22
N GLU A 329 -8.41 -21.39 34.90
CA GLU A 329 -8.66 -20.35 35.89
C GLU A 329 -9.91 -20.66 36.78
N GLU A 330 -10.98 -21.15 36.16
CA GLU A 330 -12.18 -21.58 36.89
C GLU A 330 -11.87 -22.73 37.86
N GLN A 331 -11.07 -23.73 37.44
CA GLN A 331 -10.63 -24.83 38.31
C GLN A 331 -9.77 -24.35 39.48
N GLU A 332 -8.76 -23.52 39.20
CA GLU A 332 -7.90 -22.92 40.22
C GLU A 332 -8.71 -22.10 41.27
N ASN A 333 -9.71 -21.36 40.78
CA ASN A 333 -10.58 -20.57 41.65
C ASN A 333 -11.49 -21.45 42.50
N LEU A 334 -12.01 -22.56 41.97
CA LEU A 334 -12.77 -23.58 42.71
C LEU A 334 -11.92 -24.24 43.79
N GLU A 335 -10.69 -24.63 43.48
CA GLU A 335 -9.76 -25.21 44.46
C GLU A 335 -9.42 -24.22 45.58
N LYS A 336 -9.19 -22.96 45.26
CA LYS A 336 -8.94 -21.89 46.25
C LYS A 336 -10.17 -21.68 47.16
N GLN A 337 -11.36 -21.69 46.59
CA GLN A 337 -12.60 -21.58 47.36
C GLN A 337 -12.81 -22.80 48.27
N GLN A 338 -12.59 -24.02 47.79
CA GLN A 338 -12.68 -25.22 48.58
C GLN A 338 -11.66 -25.25 49.74
N ALA A 339 -10.44 -24.77 49.48
CA ALA A 339 -9.41 -24.62 50.52
C ALA A 339 -9.79 -23.56 51.56
N MET A 340 -10.41 -22.44 51.15
CA MET A 340 -10.89 -21.39 52.09
C MET A 340 -12.06 -21.84 52.96
N PHE A 341 -12.97 -22.66 52.42
CA PHE A 341 -14.13 -23.15 53.17
C PHE A 341 -13.87 -24.43 53.93
N GLY A 342 -12.63 -24.95 53.99
CA GLY A 342 -12.24 -26.10 54.80
C GLY A 342 -12.87 -27.43 54.37
N LEU A 343 -13.36 -27.54 53.14
CA LEU A 343 -13.99 -28.76 52.62
C LEU A 343 -12.99 -29.72 51.94
N GLY A 344 -11.68 -29.48 52.15
CA GLY A 344 -10.59 -30.35 51.70
C GLY A 344 -10.23 -31.42 52.68
N SER A 345 -10.52 -32.71 52.34
CA SER A 345 -10.09 -33.96 52.98
C SER A 345 -10.73 -34.37 54.30
N ASN A 346 -11.96 -34.93 54.27
CA ASN A 346 -12.35 -35.96 55.21
C ASN A 346 -11.71 -37.30 54.75
N THR A 347 -10.48 -37.53 55.17
CA THR A 347 -9.95 -38.91 55.25
C THR A 347 -10.45 -39.49 56.55
N PRO A 348 -11.22 -40.57 56.57
CA PRO A 348 -11.65 -41.20 57.87
C PRO A 348 -10.45 -41.74 58.63
N PRO A 349 -10.37 -41.58 59.96
CA PRO A 349 -9.23 -42.08 60.73
C PRO A 349 -9.18 -43.60 60.67
N GLY A 350 -8.02 -44.12 60.34
CA GLY A 350 -7.74 -45.53 60.26
C GLY A 350 -8.05 -46.22 61.55
N THR A 351 -8.78 -47.36 61.48
CA THR A 351 -9.01 -48.30 62.53
C THR A 351 -7.70 -48.87 63.07
N PRO A 352 -7.45 -48.88 64.37
CA PRO A 352 -6.26 -49.50 64.94
C PRO A 352 -6.36 -51.01 64.84
N SER A 353 -5.36 -51.61 64.21
CA SER A 353 -5.14 -53.06 64.17
C SER A 353 -4.89 -53.60 65.61
N LYS A 354 -5.66 -54.60 65.98
CA LYS A 354 -5.31 -55.54 67.02
C LYS A 354 -4.46 -56.67 66.44
#